data_97b035ac69bc84fe51b38e2244c04912
#
_entry.id   97b035ac69bc84fe51b38e2244c04912
#
_cell.length_a   1.000
_cell.length_b   1.000
_cell.length_c   1.000
_cell.angle_alpha   90.00
_cell.angle_beta   90.00
_cell.angle_gamma   90.00
#
_symmetry.space_group_name_H-M   'P 1'
#
loop_
_entity.id
_entity.type
_entity.pdbx_description
1 polymer ?
#
loop_
_entity_poly.entity_id
_entity_poly.type
_entity_poly.pdbx_seq_one_letter_code
_entity_poly.pdbx_strand_id
1 'polypeptide(L)'
;MNPPITLHYPNVSNIYNVVADVFFKYHYQINEQTIQNITAHIALTLRRVRKGHFIEQQMEQDMPDSTEYQISTEILTRFLTRYRIKKQYMMNEINLLTQTILGKLDYSRNDHLQKEVNDFINDSFLYIRNKFCVNFEPAESLKLFLALHLVPLIYRIKSGTQLNNMMAPEIKQSFPLAYDIALYFTLLIKERFHLNVSADEISYLSLYFNYGLENIHLGNSAKKILIITSLRKSETVLLRHKILTWFPNQIAEITFITGDNDDFDTEDYDAIFSTDRNSEKYKGGITLISIFPDEKDFEKINLAINGYTDTDSILEKFSEDCYFYGEVKDKEEILDIICRNAIEKYKLDDEFLEVIKAREQITSSYFGNCIAVPHPLTPFSDETFVSLGVLKKPIAWDKNHNVRVVMLVSIEKNNPKAFQFWYYMSTFVRNEELLQNFFKKPSFLRFTEILKISLEKDFD
;
A
#
# COMPACT_ATOMS: atom_id res chain seq x y z
N MET A 1 -2.14 46.26 -45.92
CA MET A 1 -1.32 45.48 -44.95
C MET A 1 -1.82 45.78 -43.55
N ASN A 2 -2.58 44.87 -42.99
CA ASN A 2 -2.98 45.03 -41.58
C ASN A 2 -1.78 44.69 -40.70
N PRO A 3 -1.50 45.44 -39.61
CA PRO A 3 -0.39 45.16 -38.72
C PRO A 3 -0.60 43.78 -38.03
N PRO A 4 0.47 43.03 -37.76
CA PRO A 4 0.34 41.78 -37.08
C PRO A 4 -0.25 42.03 -35.68
N ILE A 5 -1.36 41.37 -35.40
CA ILE A 5 -1.96 41.38 -34.06
C ILE A 5 -0.91 40.76 -33.15
N THR A 6 -0.20 41.54 -32.38
CA THR A 6 0.65 41.09 -31.27
C THR A 6 -0.27 40.48 -30.19
N LEU A 7 -0.51 39.20 -30.32
CA LEU A 7 -1.23 38.43 -29.32
C LEU A 7 -0.39 38.39 -28.04
N HIS A 8 -0.70 39.29 -27.11
CA HIS A 8 -0.13 39.25 -25.76
C HIS A 8 -0.46 37.88 -25.14
N TYR A 9 0.57 37.17 -24.70
CA TYR A 9 0.43 35.93 -23.92
C TYR A 9 -0.33 36.28 -22.63
N PRO A 10 -1.45 35.62 -22.27
CA PRO A 10 -2.06 35.90 -20.99
C PRO A 10 -1.03 35.51 -19.90
N ASN A 11 -0.74 36.45 -19.01
CA ASN A 11 0.09 36.21 -17.85
C ASN A 11 -0.53 35.06 -17.04
N VAL A 12 0.27 34.23 -16.42
CA VAL A 12 -0.19 33.11 -15.56
C VAL A 12 -1.19 33.59 -14.51
N SER A 13 -0.96 34.79 -13.94
CA SER A 13 -1.90 35.45 -13.01
C SER A 13 -3.27 35.73 -13.64
N ASN A 14 -3.33 36.11 -14.92
CA ASN A 14 -4.60 36.32 -15.61
C ASN A 14 -5.34 34.98 -15.83
N ILE A 15 -4.62 33.92 -16.17
CA ILE A 15 -5.22 32.59 -16.31
C ILE A 15 -5.77 32.11 -14.95
N TYR A 16 -5.00 32.26 -13.88
CA TYR A 16 -5.41 31.95 -12.52
C TYR A 16 -6.70 32.66 -12.13
N ASN A 17 -6.76 33.99 -12.32
CA ASN A 17 -7.94 34.77 -11.97
C ASN A 17 -9.17 34.32 -12.75
N VAL A 18 -9.06 34.07 -14.06
CA VAL A 18 -10.18 33.56 -14.87
C VAL A 18 -10.64 32.19 -14.38
N VAL A 19 -9.71 31.30 -14.02
CA VAL A 19 -10.04 29.97 -13.49
C VAL A 19 -10.81 30.14 -12.17
N ALA A 20 -10.25 30.88 -11.21
CA ALA A 20 -10.86 31.10 -9.91
C ALA A 20 -12.26 31.73 -10.03
N ASP A 21 -12.42 32.76 -10.89
CA ASP A 21 -13.70 33.44 -11.13
C ASP A 21 -14.77 32.51 -11.71
N VAL A 22 -14.38 31.62 -12.64
CA VAL A 22 -15.34 30.67 -13.22
C VAL A 22 -15.77 29.64 -12.19
N PHE A 23 -14.85 29.06 -11.43
CA PHE A 23 -15.20 28.12 -10.35
C PHE A 23 -16.11 28.78 -9.30
N PHE A 24 -15.81 30.03 -8.91
CA PHE A 24 -16.63 30.79 -7.99
C PHE A 24 -18.05 31.05 -8.56
N LYS A 25 -18.15 31.46 -9.84
CA LYS A 25 -19.44 31.66 -10.53
C LYS A 25 -20.35 30.42 -10.50
N TYR A 26 -19.77 29.24 -10.66
CA TYR A 26 -20.52 28.00 -10.62
C TYR A 26 -20.74 27.46 -9.19
N HIS A 27 -20.37 28.23 -8.16
CA HIS A 27 -20.41 27.79 -6.75
C HIS A 27 -19.72 26.43 -6.53
N TYR A 28 -18.63 26.21 -7.27
CA TYR A 28 -17.90 24.95 -7.28
C TYR A 28 -16.75 24.98 -6.28
N GLN A 29 -16.82 24.15 -5.24
CA GLN A 29 -15.79 24.08 -4.20
C GLN A 29 -14.54 23.39 -4.75
N ILE A 30 -13.41 24.08 -4.66
CA ILE A 30 -12.11 23.62 -5.14
C ILE A 30 -11.01 24.23 -4.27
N ASN A 31 -9.96 23.46 -4.00
CA ASN A 31 -8.83 23.95 -3.23
C ASN A 31 -7.83 24.73 -4.09
N GLU A 32 -7.01 25.55 -3.43
CA GLU A 32 -6.02 26.43 -4.06
C GLU A 32 -5.04 25.64 -4.94
N GLN A 33 -4.53 24.51 -4.47
CA GLN A 33 -3.60 23.66 -5.21
C GLN A 33 -4.21 23.16 -6.53
N THR A 34 -5.48 22.82 -6.52
CA THR A 34 -6.18 22.35 -7.73
C THR A 34 -6.38 23.51 -8.73
N ILE A 35 -6.70 24.74 -8.26
CA ILE A 35 -6.76 25.93 -9.12
C ILE A 35 -5.40 26.16 -9.80
N GLN A 36 -4.30 26.08 -9.05
CA GLN A 36 -2.94 26.23 -9.58
C GLN A 36 -2.61 25.16 -10.65
N ASN A 37 -2.97 23.90 -10.40
CA ASN A 37 -2.77 22.81 -11.34
C ASN A 37 -3.56 23.00 -12.64
N ILE A 38 -4.84 23.42 -12.54
CA ILE A 38 -5.67 23.73 -13.71
C ILE A 38 -5.11 24.94 -14.46
N THR A 39 -4.64 25.95 -13.77
CA THR A 39 -3.98 27.13 -14.36
C THR A 39 -2.76 26.71 -15.18
N ALA A 40 -1.91 25.86 -14.65
CA ALA A 40 -0.74 25.32 -15.36
C ALA A 40 -1.15 24.51 -16.60
N HIS A 41 -2.18 23.66 -16.48
CA HIS A 41 -2.73 22.91 -17.62
C HIS A 41 -3.21 23.83 -18.73
N ILE A 42 -3.98 24.87 -18.41
CA ILE A 42 -4.46 25.85 -19.40
C ILE A 42 -3.30 26.61 -20.03
N ALA A 43 -2.29 27.03 -19.25
CA ALA A 43 -1.10 27.70 -19.79
C ALA A 43 -0.37 26.83 -20.82
N LEU A 44 -0.21 25.53 -20.56
CA LEU A 44 0.38 24.57 -21.48
C LEU A 44 -0.51 24.37 -22.73
N THR A 45 -1.82 24.23 -22.56
CA THR A 45 -2.79 24.15 -23.67
C THR A 45 -2.69 25.36 -24.58
N LEU A 46 -2.68 26.56 -24.03
CA LEU A 46 -2.55 27.81 -24.82
C LEU A 46 -1.22 27.86 -25.56
N ARG A 47 -0.11 27.43 -24.95
CA ARG A 47 1.21 27.36 -25.60
C ARG A 47 1.21 26.39 -26.77
N ARG A 48 0.59 25.23 -26.61
CA ARG A 48 0.49 24.16 -27.62
C ARG A 48 -0.39 24.60 -28.80
N VAL A 49 -1.59 25.08 -28.50
CA VAL A 49 -2.56 25.56 -29.49
C VAL A 49 -1.99 26.69 -30.34
N ARG A 50 -1.27 27.64 -29.73
CA ARG A 50 -0.60 28.76 -30.43
C ARG A 50 0.45 28.27 -31.44
N LYS A 51 1.10 27.11 -31.17
CA LYS A 51 2.06 26.50 -32.07
C LYS A 51 1.40 25.64 -33.16
N GLY A 52 0.06 25.58 -33.21
CA GLY A 52 -0.69 24.78 -34.15
C GLY A 52 -0.78 23.28 -33.80
N HIS A 53 -0.37 22.89 -32.60
CA HIS A 53 -0.48 21.51 -32.15
C HIS A 53 -1.81 21.29 -31.42
N PHE A 54 -2.71 20.54 -32.01
CA PHE A 54 -4.03 20.23 -31.48
C PHE A 54 -4.12 18.74 -31.07
N ILE A 55 -5.11 18.42 -30.23
CA ILE A 55 -5.48 17.03 -29.95
C ILE A 55 -6.31 16.54 -31.15
N GLU A 56 -5.70 15.64 -31.93
CA GLU A 56 -6.33 15.10 -33.16
C GLU A 56 -7.18 13.87 -32.86
N GLN A 57 -6.79 13.10 -31.84
CA GLN A 57 -7.54 11.91 -31.43
C GLN A 57 -8.91 12.35 -30.88
N GLN A 58 -9.99 11.76 -31.42
CA GLN A 58 -11.34 12.01 -30.94
C GLN A 58 -11.43 11.48 -29.50
N MET A 59 -11.68 12.39 -28.55
CA MET A 59 -11.93 12.03 -27.15
C MET A 59 -13.42 11.73 -26.99
N GLU A 60 -13.72 10.69 -26.19
CA GLU A 60 -15.10 10.42 -25.79
C GLU A 60 -15.65 11.64 -25.04
N GLN A 61 -16.90 11.98 -25.34
CA GLN A 61 -17.60 13.08 -24.69
C GLN A 61 -18.21 12.53 -23.39
N ASP A 62 -17.39 12.53 -22.32
CA ASP A 62 -17.88 12.17 -21.00
C ASP A 62 -18.71 13.35 -20.44
N MET A 63 -20.03 13.20 -20.37
CA MET A 63 -20.94 14.08 -19.65
C MET A 63 -21.08 15.53 -20.17
N PRO A 64 -21.67 15.76 -21.35
CA PRO A 64 -21.85 17.12 -21.89
C PRO A 64 -22.70 18.04 -21.02
N ASP A 65 -23.51 17.51 -20.10
CA ASP A 65 -24.39 18.30 -19.23
C ASP A 65 -23.81 18.50 -17.82
N SER A 66 -22.59 18.02 -17.55
CA SER A 66 -21.97 18.20 -16.24
C SER A 66 -21.53 19.64 -15.97
N THR A 67 -21.50 20.02 -14.69
CA THR A 67 -20.99 21.33 -14.24
C THR A 67 -19.52 21.50 -14.66
N GLU A 68 -18.73 20.46 -14.60
CA GLU A 68 -17.31 20.42 -14.99
C GLU A 68 -17.13 20.68 -16.49
N TYR A 69 -18.00 20.14 -17.33
CA TYR A 69 -18.00 20.41 -18.76
C TYR A 69 -18.36 21.87 -19.07
N GLN A 70 -19.34 22.43 -18.35
CA GLN A 70 -19.74 23.83 -18.48
C GLN A 70 -18.59 24.76 -18.03
N ILE A 71 -17.94 24.47 -16.90
CA ILE A 71 -16.76 25.19 -16.40
C ILE A 71 -15.64 25.14 -17.44
N SER A 72 -15.30 23.95 -17.94
CA SER A 72 -14.25 23.75 -18.95
C SER A 72 -14.54 24.52 -20.22
N THR A 73 -15.80 24.48 -20.69
CA THR A 73 -16.27 25.20 -21.86
C THR A 73 -16.12 26.73 -21.67
N GLU A 74 -16.55 27.24 -20.53
CA GLU A 74 -16.45 28.67 -20.26
C GLU A 74 -14.99 29.15 -20.17
N ILE A 75 -14.14 28.41 -19.43
CA ILE A 75 -12.72 28.75 -19.29
C ILE A 75 -12.03 28.75 -20.67
N LEU A 76 -12.15 27.67 -21.43
CA LEU A 76 -11.43 27.51 -22.70
C LEU A 76 -11.99 28.49 -23.77
N THR A 77 -13.29 28.77 -23.77
CA THR A 77 -13.88 29.73 -24.66
C THR A 77 -13.30 31.15 -24.44
N ARG A 78 -13.12 31.57 -23.19
CA ARG A 78 -12.51 32.88 -22.86
C ARG A 78 -11.09 33.03 -23.42
N PHE A 79 -10.33 31.95 -23.55
CA PHE A 79 -8.95 31.99 -24.02
C PHE A 79 -8.78 31.61 -25.49
N LEU A 80 -9.52 30.62 -26.00
CA LEU A 80 -9.26 29.98 -27.29
C LEU A 80 -10.04 30.52 -28.44
N THR A 81 -11.15 31.26 -28.23
CA THR A 81 -12.01 31.81 -29.30
C THR A 81 -11.21 32.68 -30.30
N ARG A 82 -10.20 33.41 -29.85
CA ARG A 82 -9.33 34.24 -30.67
C ARG A 82 -8.43 33.47 -31.65
N TYR A 83 -8.23 32.17 -31.46
CA TYR A 83 -7.30 31.36 -32.27
C TYR A 83 -7.96 30.70 -33.47
N ARG A 84 -9.28 30.91 -33.73
CA ARG A 84 -10.03 30.32 -34.84
C ARG A 84 -9.83 28.78 -34.97
N ILE A 85 -9.89 28.07 -33.89
CA ILE A 85 -9.70 26.65 -33.83
C ILE A 85 -10.90 25.94 -34.46
N LYS A 86 -10.66 24.81 -35.19
CA LYS A 86 -11.76 23.96 -35.67
C LYS A 86 -12.60 23.44 -34.52
N LYS A 87 -13.93 23.39 -34.67
CA LYS A 87 -14.88 22.96 -33.64
C LYS A 87 -14.48 21.63 -32.99
N GLN A 88 -14.05 20.66 -33.78
CA GLN A 88 -13.64 19.34 -33.30
C GLN A 88 -12.44 19.43 -32.33
N TYR A 89 -11.42 20.21 -32.63
CA TYR A 89 -10.26 20.39 -31.76
C TYR A 89 -10.62 21.13 -30.48
N MET A 90 -11.54 22.13 -30.59
CA MET A 90 -12.05 22.81 -29.41
C MET A 90 -12.80 21.87 -28.47
N MET A 91 -13.61 20.97 -29.02
CA MET A 91 -14.30 19.95 -28.22
C MET A 91 -13.32 18.99 -27.54
N ASN A 92 -12.26 18.56 -28.24
CA ASN A 92 -11.23 17.70 -27.64
C ASN A 92 -10.51 18.38 -26.46
N GLU A 93 -10.21 19.68 -26.60
CA GLU A 93 -9.58 20.45 -25.49
C GLU A 93 -10.56 20.61 -24.30
N ILE A 94 -11.84 20.86 -24.55
CA ILE A 94 -12.87 20.94 -23.51
C ILE A 94 -12.99 19.59 -22.79
N ASN A 95 -13.08 18.48 -23.53
CA ASN A 95 -13.18 17.14 -22.94
C ASN A 95 -11.93 16.82 -22.08
N LEU A 96 -10.72 17.12 -22.57
CA LEU A 96 -9.50 16.93 -21.80
C LEU A 96 -9.49 17.75 -20.51
N LEU A 97 -9.88 19.02 -20.57
CA LEU A 97 -9.96 19.86 -19.37
C LEU A 97 -11.02 19.36 -18.40
N THR A 98 -12.18 18.91 -18.92
CA THR A 98 -13.25 18.30 -18.10
C THR A 98 -12.74 17.07 -17.36
N GLN A 99 -12.09 16.13 -18.06
CA GLN A 99 -11.49 14.96 -17.44
C GLN A 99 -10.39 15.33 -16.42
N THR A 100 -9.62 16.38 -16.71
CA THR A 100 -8.61 16.90 -15.77
C THR A 100 -9.25 17.45 -14.50
N ILE A 101 -10.35 18.19 -14.61
CA ILE A 101 -11.09 18.72 -13.45
C ILE A 101 -11.66 17.54 -12.64
N LEU A 102 -12.36 16.62 -13.29
CA LEU A 102 -12.94 15.42 -12.63
C LEU A 102 -11.87 14.57 -11.93
N GLY A 103 -10.69 14.43 -12.54
CA GLY A 103 -9.57 13.69 -11.95
C GLY A 103 -8.87 14.38 -10.76
N LYS A 104 -9.17 15.65 -10.49
CA LYS A 104 -8.61 16.42 -9.35
C LYS A 104 -9.59 16.57 -8.19
N LEU A 105 -10.80 16.07 -8.34
CA LEU A 105 -11.82 16.12 -7.30
C LEU A 105 -11.72 14.93 -6.36
N ASP A 106 -12.06 15.17 -5.11
CA ASP A 106 -12.23 14.10 -4.12
C ASP A 106 -13.55 13.35 -4.31
N TYR A 107 -14.49 13.90 -5.12
CA TYR A 107 -15.81 13.30 -5.36
C TYR A 107 -16.37 13.74 -6.73
N SER A 108 -16.82 12.76 -7.53
CA SER A 108 -17.51 13.00 -8.80
C SER A 108 -19.02 12.86 -8.64
N ARG A 109 -19.81 13.69 -9.35
CA ARG A 109 -21.28 13.65 -9.38
C ARG A 109 -21.84 12.74 -10.46
N ASN A 110 -21.03 11.87 -11.07
CA ASN A 110 -21.49 10.91 -12.08
C ASN A 110 -22.16 9.70 -11.42
N ASP A 111 -23.48 9.74 -11.25
CA ASP A 111 -24.25 8.68 -10.59
C ASP A 111 -24.09 7.30 -11.26
N HIS A 112 -23.96 7.26 -12.58
CA HIS A 112 -23.78 6.00 -13.32
C HIS A 112 -22.40 5.39 -13.04
N LEU A 113 -21.33 6.20 -13.16
CA LEU A 113 -19.97 5.73 -12.88
C LEU A 113 -19.82 5.38 -11.40
N GLN A 114 -20.45 6.13 -10.49
CA GLN A 114 -20.44 5.80 -9.06
C GLN A 114 -21.09 4.45 -8.80
N LYS A 115 -22.22 4.15 -9.42
CA LYS A 115 -22.86 2.85 -9.29
C LYS A 115 -21.98 1.74 -9.82
N GLU A 116 -21.41 1.90 -11.02
CA GLU A 116 -20.50 0.93 -11.62
C GLU A 116 -19.26 0.68 -10.74
N VAL A 117 -18.68 1.74 -10.16
CA VAL A 117 -17.55 1.65 -9.24
C VAL A 117 -17.93 0.94 -7.95
N ASN A 118 -19.10 1.24 -7.36
CA ASN A 118 -19.57 0.56 -6.18
C ASN A 118 -19.82 -0.93 -6.40
N ASP A 119 -20.44 -1.29 -7.51
CA ASP A 119 -20.63 -2.69 -7.90
C ASP A 119 -19.28 -3.38 -8.08
N PHE A 120 -18.33 -2.74 -8.75
CA PHE A 120 -16.96 -3.24 -8.93
C PHE A 120 -16.23 -3.44 -7.59
N ILE A 121 -16.34 -2.51 -6.63
CA ILE A 121 -15.70 -2.64 -5.31
C ILE A 121 -16.27 -3.86 -4.57
N ASN A 122 -17.58 -4.04 -4.58
CA ASN A 122 -18.22 -5.19 -3.93
C ASN A 122 -17.76 -6.52 -4.56
N ASP A 123 -17.74 -6.62 -5.88
CA ASP A 123 -17.25 -7.81 -6.60
C ASP A 123 -15.76 -8.06 -6.27
N SER A 124 -14.95 -7.00 -6.24
CA SER A 124 -13.52 -7.09 -5.93
C SER A 124 -13.28 -7.60 -4.52
N PHE A 125 -14.10 -7.23 -3.53
CA PHE A 125 -13.95 -7.72 -2.16
C PHE A 125 -14.19 -9.23 -2.07
N LEU A 126 -15.11 -9.79 -2.87
CA LEU A 126 -15.29 -11.25 -2.97
C LEU A 126 -14.03 -11.94 -3.54
N TYR A 127 -13.44 -11.39 -4.59
CA TYR A 127 -12.20 -11.93 -5.17
C TYR A 127 -11.02 -11.85 -4.18
N ILE A 128 -10.86 -10.70 -3.49
CA ILE A 128 -9.83 -10.51 -2.47
C ILE A 128 -10.02 -11.50 -1.32
N ARG A 129 -11.25 -11.67 -0.84
CA ARG A 129 -11.56 -12.66 0.20
C ARG A 129 -11.13 -14.07 -0.19
N ASN A 130 -11.42 -14.47 -1.43
CA ASN A 130 -11.08 -15.82 -1.91
C ASN A 130 -9.56 -16.03 -2.10
N LYS A 131 -8.82 -14.96 -2.40
CA LYS A 131 -7.37 -15.05 -2.68
C LYS A 131 -6.51 -14.77 -1.47
N PHE A 132 -6.89 -13.82 -0.63
CA PHE A 132 -6.11 -13.35 0.52
C PHE A 132 -6.72 -13.75 1.87
N CYS A 133 -7.86 -14.44 1.88
CA CYS A 133 -8.60 -14.78 3.10
C CYS A 133 -8.97 -13.55 3.97
N VAL A 134 -9.06 -12.37 3.36
CA VAL A 134 -9.39 -11.10 4.02
C VAL A 134 -10.79 -10.68 3.61
N ASN A 135 -11.68 -10.50 4.59
CA ASN A 135 -13.07 -10.12 4.33
C ASN A 135 -13.30 -8.62 4.56
N PHE A 136 -13.32 -7.84 3.48
CA PHE A 136 -13.63 -6.41 3.51
C PHE A 136 -15.12 -6.07 3.39
N GLU A 137 -16.01 -7.06 3.20
CA GLU A 137 -17.45 -6.81 3.00
C GLU A 137 -18.08 -5.95 4.12
N PRO A 138 -17.74 -6.11 5.42
CA PRO A 138 -18.29 -5.28 6.49
C PRO A 138 -17.70 -3.87 6.58
N ALA A 139 -16.63 -3.57 5.85
CA ALA A 139 -15.88 -2.33 5.97
C ALA A 139 -16.48 -1.19 5.13
N GLU A 140 -17.64 -0.66 5.54
CA GLU A 140 -18.36 0.41 4.81
C GLU A 140 -17.51 1.67 4.59
N SER A 141 -16.68 2.06 5.57
CA SER A 141 -15.76 3.19 5.43
C SER A 141 -14.71 2.96 4.34
N LEU A 142 -14.19 1.74 4.23
CA LEU A 142 -13.25 1.39 3.17
C LEU A 142 -13.91 1.46 1.79
N LYS A 143 -15.14 0.93 1.66
CA LYS A 143 -15.90 1.04 0.41
C LYS A 143 -16.06 2.49 -0.02
N LEU A 144 -16.45 3.35 0.93
CA LEU A 144 -16.60 4.78 0.67
C LEU A 144 -15.28 5.41 0.24
N PHE A 145 -14.18 5.18 0.95
CA PHE A 145 -12.87 5.75 0.61
C PHE A 145 -12.36 5.27 -0.75
N LEU A 146 -12.53 3.99 -1.05
CA LEU A 146 -12.19 3.45 -2.38
C LEU A 146 -13.05 4.08 -3.48
N ALA A 147 -14.36 4.24 -3.27
CA ALA A 147 -15.25 4.86 -4.25
C ALA A 147 -14.86 6.33 -4.50
N LEU A 148 -14.59 7.10 -3.44
CA LEU A 148 -14.14 8.49 -3.53
C LEU A 148 -12.80 8.64 -4.27
N HIS A 149 -11.90 7.66 -4.15
CA HIS A 149 -10.62 7.67 -4.85
C HIS A 149 -10.72 7.13 -6.28
N LEU A 150 -11.48 6.06 -6.49
CA LEU A 150 -11.50 5.31 -7.74
C LEU A 150 -12.17 6.08 -8.88
N VAL A 151 -13.25 6.80 -8.59
CA VAL A 151 -13.93 7.63 -9.60
C VAL A 151 -12.98 8.68 -10.18
N PRO A 152 -12.32 9.55 -9.37
CA PRO A 152 -11.30 10.46 -9.89
C PRO A 152 -10.10 9.77 -10.54
N LEU A 153 -9.67 8.60 -10.04
CA LEU A 153 -8.59 7.81 -10.62
C LEU A 153 -8.89 7.43 -12.08
N ILE A 154 -10.11 6.95 -12.36
CA ILE A 154 -10.53 6.60 -13.72
C ILE A 154 -10.35 7.79 -14.68
N TYR A 155 -10.76 8.99 -14.25
CA TYR A 155 -10.57 10.20 -15.05
C TYR A 155 -9.10 10.58 -15.19
N ARG A 156 -8.28 10.48 -14.13
CA ARG A 156 -6.85 10.73 -14.20
C ARG A 156 -6.14 9.79 -15.19
N ILE A 157 -6.50 8.51 -15.21
CA ILE A 157 -5.93 7.56 -16.15
C ILE A 157 -6.31 7.94 -17.59
N LYS A 158 -7.59 8.22 -17.84
CA LYS A 158 -8.09 8.61 -19.18
C LYS A 158 -7.42 9.89 -19.68
N SER A 159 -7.15 10.87 -18.81
CA SER A 159 -6.47 12.11 -19.15
C SER A 159 -4.93 12.04 -19.13
N GLY A 160 -4.34 10.91 -18.75
CA GLY A 160 -2.89 10.76 -18.62
C GLY A 160 -2.28 11.60 -17.49
N THR A 161 -3.06 11.91 -16.44
CA THR A 161 -2.66 12.78 -15.31
C THR A 161 -2.65 12.03 -13.98
N GLN A 162 -2.26 10.76 -13.97
CA GLN A 162 -2.13 9.97 -12.74
C GLN A 162 -1.21 10.68 -11.73
N LEU A 163 -1.50 10.50 -10.44
CA LEU A 163 -0.74 11.14 -9.37
C LEU A 163 0.66 10.52 -9.24
N ASN A 164 1.61 11.36 -8.84
CA ASN A 164 2.91 10.90 -8.36
C ASN A 164 2.88 10.78 -6.84
N ASN A 165 3.57 9.79 -6.28
CA ASN A 165 3.70 9.60 -4.84
C ASN A 165 5.16 9.40 -4.44
N MET A 166 5.77 10.42 -3.87
CA MET A 166 7.16 10.35 -3.40
C MET A 166 7.36 9.35 -2.26
N MET A 167 6.28 9.00 -1.54
CA MET A 167 6.29 8.04 -0.44
C MET A 167 5.98 6.60 -0.90
N ALA A 168 5.84 6.35 -2.21
CA ALA A 168 5.49 5.01 -2.70
C ALA A 168 6.48 3.91 -2.24
N PRO A 169 7.81 4.13 -2.21
CA PRO A 169 8.75 3.14 -1.68
C PRO A 169 8.53 2.81 -0.21
N GLU A 170 8.33 3.84 0.63
CA GLU A 170 8.11 3.71 2.07
C GLU A 170 6.76 3.01 2.37
N ILE A 171 5.71 3.35 1.63
CA ILE A 171 4.39 2.73 1.76
C ILE A 171 4.48 1.24 1.45
N LYS A 172 5.15 0.88 0.36
CA LYS A 172 5.35 -0.51 -0.03
C LYS A 172 6.10 -1.32 1.03
N GLN A 173 7.15 -0.72 1.62
CA GLN A 173 7.94 -1.36 2.68
C GLN A 173 7.17 -1.49 3.99
N SER A 174 6.34 -0.48 4.33
CA SER A 174 5.61 -0.46 5.59
C SER A 174 4.34 -1.32 5.57
N PHE A 175 3.69 -1.45 4.40
CA PHE A 175 2.40 -2.12 4.25
C PHE A 175 2.39 -3.15 3.11
N PRO A 176 3.28 -4.19 3.15
CA PRO A 176 3.45 -5.11 2.02
C PRO A 176 2.18 -5.87 1.65
N LEU A 177 1.42 -6.39 2.63
CA LEU A 177 0.14 -7.07 2.37
C LEU A 177 -0.89 -6.12 1.74
N ALA A 178 -1.03 -4.91 2.27
CA ALA A 178 -1.94 -3.92 1.71
C ALA A 178 -1.55 -3.52 0.28
N TYR A 179 -0.23 -3.47 0.01
CA TYR A 179 0.29 -3.20 -1.33
C TYR A 179 -0.03 -4.33 -2.31
N ASP A 180 0.09 -5.60 -1.90
CA ASP A 180 -0.25 -6.74 -2.75
C ASP A 180 -1.76 -6.83 -3.02
N ILE A 181 -2.58 -6.55 -2.01
CA ILE A 181 -4.04 -6.46 -2.18
C ILE A 181 -4.38 -5.31 -3.16
N ALA A 182 -3.75 -4.14 -3.00
CA ALA A 182 -3.95 -3.02 -3.92
C ALA A 182 -3.48 -3.36 -5.34
N LEU A 183 -2.35 -4.03 -5.49
CA LEU A 183 -1.85 -4.49 -6.79
C LEU A 183 -2.84 -5.46 -7.44
N TYR A 184 -3.34 -6.44 -6.69
CA TYR A 184 -4.36 -7.37 -7.17
C TYR A 184 -5.65 -6.63 -7.59
N PHE A 185 -6.10 -5.69 -6.77
CA PHE A 185 -7.25 -4.84 -7.07
C PHE A 185 -7.06 -4.05 -8.37
N THR A 186 -5.85 -3.58 -8.66
CA THR A 186 -5.58 -2.87 -9.93
C THR A 186 -5.56 -3.78 -11.14
N LEU A 187 -5.28 -5.08 -10.98
CA LEU A 187 -5.49 -6.06 -12.07
C LEU A 187 -6.98 -6.24 -12.36
N LEU A 188 -7.83 -6.25 -11.34
CA LEU A 188 -9.29 -6.29 -11.53
C LEU A 188 -9.80 -4.99 -12.21
N ILE A 189 -9.21 -3.81 -11.88
CA ILE A 189 -9.49 -2.55 -12.60
C ILE A 189 -9.11 -2.69 -14.08
N LYS A 190 -7.94 -3.27 -14.37
CA LYS A 190 -7.51 -3.49 -15.76
C LYS A 190 -8.45 -4.41 -16.52
N GLU A 191 -8.92 -5.48 -15.87
CA GLU A 191 -9.86 -6.42 -16.46
C GLU A 191 -11.23 -5.77 -16.73
N ARG A 192 -11.78 -5.05 -15.73
CA ARG A 192 -13.13 -4.47 -15.80
C ARG A 192 -13.22 -3.22 -16.66
N PHE A 193 -12.25 -2.30 -16.51
CA PHE A 193 -12.27 -0.96 -17.11
C PHE A 193 -11.27 -0.77 -18.25
N HIS A 194 -10.41 -1.77 -18.52
CA HIS A 194 -9.32 -1.71 -19.50
C HIS A 194 -8.32 -0.57 -19.24
N LEU A 195 -8.13 -0.21 -17.97
CA LEU A 195 -7.27 0.88 -17.52
C LEU A 195 -6.00 0.34 -16.83
N ASN A 196 -4.85 0.98 -17.07
CA ASN A 196 -3.60 0.65 -16.39
C ASN A 196 -3.30 1.67 -15.29
N VAL A 197 -3.15 1.17 -14.06
CA VAL A 197 -2.85 1.97 -12.87
C VAL A 197 -1.35 2.05 -12.65
N SER A 198 -0.81 3.24 -12.39
CA SER A 198 0.62 3.45 -12.10
C SER A 198 1.00 2.92 -10.71
N ALA A 199 2.31 2.65 -10.50
CA ALA A 199 2.83 2.23 -9.20
C ALA A 199 2.56 3.25 -8.07
N ASP A 200 2.56 4.53 -8.41
CA ASP A 200 2.26 5.62 -7.48
C ASP A 200 0.80 5.59 -7.02
N GLU A 201 -0.15 5.38 -7.94
CA GLU A 201 -1.57 5.24 -7.61
C GLU A 201 -1.84 3.93 -6.83
N ILE A 202 -1.12 2.84 -7.12
CA ILE A 202 -1.18 1.60 -6.33
C ILE A 202 -0.80 1.89 -4.87
N SER A 203 0.22 2.71 -4.64
CA SER A 203 0.63 3.06 -3.28
C SER A 203 -0.43 3.86 -2.52
N TYR A 204 -1.19 4.74 -3.19
CA TYR A 204 -2.35 5.40 -2.56
C TYR A 204 -3.46 4.41 -2.23
N LEU A 205 -3.79 3.48 -3.14
CA LEU A 205 -4.77 2.43 -2.87
C LEU A 205 -4.34 1.54 -1.70
N SER A 206 -3.03 1.29 -1.55
CA SER A 206 -2.48 0.52 -0.44
C SER A 206 -2.78 1.13 0.92
N LEU A 207 -2.80 2.46 1.04
CA LEU A 207 -3.16 3.15 2.28
C LEU A 207 -4.62 2.87 2.68
N TYR A 208 -5.54 2.85 1.71
CA TYR A 208 -6.94 2.51 1.99
C TYR A 208 -7.10 1.06 2.39
N PHE A 209 -6.42 0.13 1.71
CA PHE A 209 -6.45 -1.27 2.09
C PHE A 209 -5.79 -1.52 3.45
N ASN A 210 -4.71 -0.80 3.78
CA ASN A 210 -4.13 -0.87 5.12
C ASN A 210 -5.11 -0.39 6.19
N TYR A 211 -5.77 0.75 5.97
CA TYR A 211 -6.87 1.19 6.84
C TYR A 211 -7.95 0.10 7.00
N GLY A 212 -8.32 -0.57 5.91
CA GLY A 212 -9.26 -1.70 5.94
C GLY A 212 -8.74 -2.85 6.79
N LEU A 213 -7.48 -3.26 6.62
CA LEU A 213 -6.85 -4.34 7.38
C LEU A 213 -6.80 -4.05 8.88
N GLU A 214 -6.49 -2.81 9.28
CA GLU A 214 -6.49 -2.39 10.68
C GLU A 214 -7.88 -2.43 11.32
N ASN A 215 -8.93 -2.22 10.53
CA ASN A 215 -10.31 -2.20 11.02
C ASN A 215 -11.07 -3.52 10.85
N ILE A 216 -10.47 -4.51 10.17
CA ILE A 216 -11.02 -5.85 10.07
C ILE A 216 -10.51 -6.69 11.23
N HIS A 217 -11.44 -7.20 12.02
CA HIS A 217 -11.14 -8.31 12.92
C HIS A 217 -10.94 -9.56 12.06
N LEU A 218 -9.68 -9.92 11.78
CA LEU A 218 -9.31 -11.14 11.07
C LEU A 218 -9.82 -12.37 11.86
N GLY A 219 -11.14 -12.62 11.76
CA GLY A 219 -11.78 -13.86 12.17
C GLY A 219 -11.71 -14.24 13.66
N ASN A 220 -11.28 -13.35 14.53
CA ASN A 220 -11.12 -13.64 15.96
C ASN A 220 -12.25 -13.02 16.78
N SER A 221 -12.90 -13.83 17.61
CA SER A 221 -13.64 -13.33 18.77
C SER A 221 -12.76 -12.35 19.56
N ALA A 222 -13.37 -11.27 20.08
CA ALA A 222 -12.63 -10.28 20.87
C ALA A 222 -11.86 -10.97 22.01
N LYS A 223 -10.58 -10.57 22.19
CA LYS A 223 -9.59 -11.24 23.01
C LYS A 223 -9.72 -10.88 24.49
N LYS A 224 -9.48 -11.85 25.37
CA LYS A 224 -9.29 -11.62 26.80
C LYS A 224 -7.81 -11.48 27.09
N ILE A 225 -7.41 -10.35 27.65
CA ILE A 225 -6.01 -10.10 28.01
C ILE A 225 -5.83 -9.93 29.51
N LEU A 226 -4.71 -10.43 30.01
CA LEU A 226 -4.27 -10.28 31.38
C LEU A 226 -3.10 -9.30 31.44
N ILE A 227 -3.12 -8.38 32.40
CA ILE A 227 -2.01 -7.47 32.68
C ILE A 227 -1.57 -7.60 34.11
N ILE A 228 -0.34 -8.08 34.30
CA ILE A 228 0.31 -8.21 35.60
C ILE A 228 1.01 -6.87 35.91
N THR A 229 0.60 -6.21 37.01
CA THR A 229 1.09 -4.87 37.28
C THR A 229 1.01 -4.49 38.76
N SER A 230 1.99 -3.71 39.24
CA SER A 230 1.99 -3.04 40.54
C SER A 230 1.30 -1.67 40.52
N LEU A 231 0.73 -1.26 39.39
CA LEU A 231 0.04 0.02 39.22
C LEU A 231 -1.19 0.16 40.11
N ARG A 232 -1.46 1.39 40.56
CA ARG A 232 -2.66 1.73 41.29
C ARG A 232 -3.87 1.76 40.36
N LYS A 233 -5.09 1.62 40.92
CA LYS A 233 -6.34 1.62 40.16
C LYS A 233 -6.50 2.83 39.22
N SER A 234 -6.07 4.01 39.62
CA SER A 234 -6.11 5.21 38.76
C SER A 234 -5.20 5.10 37.54
N GLU A 235 -4.06 4.45 37.67
CA GLU A 235 -3.07 4.25 36.60
C GLU A 235 -3.50 3.13 35.65
N THR A 236 -4.10 2.06 36.18
CA THR A 236 -4.66 0.97 35.36
C THR A 236 -5.84 1.45 34.51
N VAL A 237 -6.61 2.45 34.94
CA VAL A 237 -7.68 3.06 34.13
C VAL A 237 -7.11 3.75 32.89
N LEU A 238 -5.99 4.48 33.05
CA LEU A 238 -5.31 5.15 31.91
C LEU A 238 -4.73 4.13 30.93
N LEU A 239 -4.06 3.09 31.45
CA LEU A 239 -3.49 2.02 30.65
C LEU A 239 -4.59 1.28 29.88
N ARG A 240 -5.70 0.91 30.56
CA ARG A 240 -6.87 0.30 29.93
C ARG A 240 -7.43 1.18 28.82
N HIS A 241 -7.63 2.46 29.08
CA HIS A 241 -8.19 3.39 28.10
C HIS A 241 -7.29 3.47 26.85
N LYS A 242 -5.97 3.57 27.03
CA LYS A 242 -5.03 3.65 25.92
C LYS A 242 -5.04 2.38 25.07
N ILE A 243 -5.01 1.21 25.69
CA ILE A 243 -5.06 -0.08 24.98
C ILE A 243 -6.39 -0.23 24.23
N LEU A 244 -7.53 0.07 24.84
CA LEU A 244 -8.84 0.00 24.18
C LEU A 244 -8.99 1.03 23.04
N THR A 245 -8.33 2.17 23.13
CA THR A 245 -8.27 3.16 22.04
C THR A 245 -7.48 2.63 20.86
N TRP A 246 -6.40 1.90 21.11
CA TRP A 246 -5.58 1.29 20.07
C TRP A 246 -6.23 0.07 19.39
N PHE A 247 -6.98 -0.72 20.19
CA PHE A 247 -7.59 -1.98 19.74
C PHE A 247 -9.11 -1.97 19.95
N PRO A 248 -9.84 -1.04 19.31
CA PRO A 248 -11.29 -0.95 19.47
C PRO A 248 -11.94 -2.24 18.95
N ASN A 249 -12.84 -2.81 19.77
CA ASN A 249 -13.56 -4.06 19.47
C ASN A 249 -12.71 -5.34 19.29
N GLN A 250 -11.38 -5.29 19.45
CA GLN A 250 -10.50 -6.47 19.40
C GLN A 250 -10.32 -7.11 20.78
N ILE A 251 -10.58 -6.36 21.85
CA ILE A 251 -10.42 -6.80 23.22
C ILE A 251 -11.79 -6.86 23.90
N ALA A 252 -12.16 -8.05 24.34
CA ALA A 252 -13.40 -8.27 25.09
C ALA A 252 -13.24 -7.85 26.56
N GLU A 253 -12.07 -8.19 27.15
CA GLU A 253 -11.82 -8.00 28.56
C GLU A 253 -10.34 -7.74 28.81
N ILE A 254 -10.04 -6.79 29.74
CA ILE A 254 -8.71 -6.57 30.28
C ILE A 254 -8.77 -6.82 31.78
N THR A 255 -8.11 -7.86 32.25
CA THR A 255 -7.97 -8.17 33.68
C THR A 255 -6.62 -7.66 34.18
N PHE A 256 -6.64 -6.97 35.32
CA PHE A 256 -5.42 -6.51 35.99
C PHE A 256 -5.21 -7.30 37.29
N ILE A 257 -4.01 -7.86 37.48
CA ILE A 257 -3.62 -8.53 38.73
C ILE A 257 -2.30 -7.94 39.25
N THR A 258 -2.06 -8.07 40.55
CA THR A 258 -0.77 -7.75 41.15
C THR A 258 0.12 -8.96 41.14
N GLY A 259 1.44 -8.74 40.94
CA GLY A 259 2.44 -9.82 40.75
C GLY A 259 2.65 -10.79 41.93
N ASP A 260 1.97 -10.56 43.05
CA ASP A 260 2.00 -11.46 44.22
C ASP A 260 0.83 -12.48 44.23
N ASN A 261 -0.03 -12.46 43.23
CA ASN A 261 -1.20 -13.33 43.14
C ASN A 261 -0.90 -14.48 42.15
N ASP A 262 -0.50 -15.63 42.68
CA ASP A 262 -0.16 -16.82 41.88
C ASP A 262 -1.39 -17.63 41.39
N ASP A 263 -2.60 -17.14 41.62
CA ASP A 263 -3.87 -17.86 41.42
C ASP A 263 -4.59 -17.39 40.13
N PHE A 264 -3.91 -17.47 38.98
CA PHE A 264 -4.58 -17.29 37.68
C PHE A 264 -4.19 -18.41 36.72
N ASP A 265 -5.15 -18.86 35.93
CA ASP A 265 -4.89 -19.83 34.87
C ASP A 265 -4.51 -19.06 33.58
N THR A 266 -3.33 -19.34 33.06
CA THR A 266 -2.84 -18.73 31.81
C THR A 266 -3.66 -19.14 30.61
N GLU A 267 -4.38 -20.27 30.67
CA GLU A 267 -5.21 -20.79 29.58
C GLU A 267 -6.53 -19.99 29.41
N ASP A 268 -6.93 -19.18 30.42
CA ASP A 268 -8.12 -18.36 30.36
C ASP A 268 -7.94 -17.06 29.52
N TYR A 269 -6.72 -16.73 29.13
CA TYR A 269 -6.36 -15.49 28.44
C TYR A 269 -5.70 -15.74 27.11
N ASP A 270 -6.07 -14.96 26.11
CA ASP A 270 -5.47 -15.01 24.77
C ASP A 270 -4.07 -14.40 24.71
N ALA A 271 -3.76 -13.42 25.59
CA ALA A 271 -2.46 -12.80 25.72
C ALA A 271 -2.23 -12.28 27.15
N ILE A 272 -0.96 -12.36 27.59
CA ILE A 272 -0.55 -11.94 28.94
C ILE A 272 0.57 -10.90 28.82
N PHE A 273 0.36 -9.77 29.48
CA PHE A 273 1.31 -8.65 29.52
C PHE A 273 1.78 -8.38 30.93
N SER A 274 2.95 -7.76 31.07
CA SER A 274 3.41 -7.23 32.37
C SER A 274 4.00 -5.84 32.21
N THR A 275 3.75 -4.98 33.20
CA THR A 275 4.47 -3.70 33.35
C THR A 275 5.65 -3.79 34.29
N ASP A 276 5.83 -4.92 34.97
CA ASP A 276 6.85 -5.14 36.00
C ASP A 276 8.00 -5.99 35.43
N ARG A 277 9.23 -5.49 35.46
CA ARG A 277 10.43 -6.18 34.94
C ARG A 277 10.77 -7.50 35.64
N ASN A 278 10.23 -7.74 36.82
CA ASN A 278 10.47 -8.98 37.59
C ASN A 278 9.50 -10.13 37.23
N SER A 279 8.83 -10.02 36.11
CA SER A 279 7.88 -11.04 35.62
C SER A 279 8.53 -12.33 35.11
N GLU A 280 9.85 -12.45 35.09
CA GLU A 280 10.62 -13.67 34.77
C GLU A 280 10.26 -14.88 35.67
N LYS A 281 9.51 -14.66 36.75
CA LYS A 281 8.99 -15.72 37.62
C LYS A 281 7.92 -16.58 36.96
N TYR A 282 7.25 -16.08 35.96
CA TYR A 282 6.14 -16.77 35.31
C TYR A 282 6.65 -17.49 34.07
N LYS A 283 6.58 -18.80 34.07
CA LYS A 283 6.94 -19.63 32.93
C LYS A 283 5.92 -19.46 31.80
N GLY A 284 6.34 -18.84 30.70
CA GLY A 284 5.64 -18.87 29.41
C GLY A 284 4.97 -17.57 28.99
N GLY A 285 5.39 -17.02 27.85
CA GLY A 285 4.57 -16.14 26.98
C GLY A 285 4.14 -14.77 27.52
N ILE A 286 4.84 -14.18 28.50
CA ILE A 286 4.50 -12.84 29.01
C ILE A 286 5.24 -11.76 28.24
N THR A 287 4.51 -10.82 27.65
CA THR A 287 5.07 -9.69 26.92
C THR A 287 5.22 -8.47 27.82
N LEU A 288 6.43 -7.93 27.93
CA LEU A 288 6.70 -6.72 28.72
C LEU A 288 6.23 -5.47 27.96
N ILE A 289 5.43 -4.64 28.63
CA ILE A 289 4.96 -3.34 28.11
C ILE A 289 5.26 -2.22 29.11
N SER A 290 5.36 -0.99 28.62
CA SER A 290 5.61 0.18 29.43
C SER A 290 4.37 0.59 30.25
N ILE A 291 4.58 1.21 31.40
CA ILE A 291 3.49 1.81 32.19
C ILE A 291 2.73 2.88 31.39
N PHE A 292 3.46 3.63 30.57
CA PHE A 292 2.92 4.57 29.57
C PHE A 292 3.25 4.04 28.18
N PRO A 293 2.42 3.14 27.61
CA PRO A 293 2.73 2.47 26.37
C PRO A 293 2.94 3.45 25.21
N ASP A 294 3.96 3.20 24.40
CA ASP A 294 4.32 3.94 23.19
C ASP A 294 4.00 3.12 21.90
N GLU A 295 4.51 3.57 20.75
CA GLU A 295 4.31 2.86 19.46
C GLU A 295 4.92 1.46 19.46
N LYS A 296 6.02 1.24 20.16
CA LYS A 296 6.64 -0.09 20.29
C LYS A 296 5.74 -1.03 21.11
N ASP A 297 5.16 -0.53 22.19
CA ASP A 297 4.22 -1.31 22.99
C ASP A 297 2.94 -1.60 22.22
N PHE A 298 2.48 -0.67 21.35
CA PHE A 298 1.37 -0.93 20.43
C PHE A 298 1.68 -2.15 19.55
N GLU A 299 2.87 -2.19 18.95
CA GLU A 299 3.31 -3.30 18.11
C GLU A 299 3.36 -4.61 18.87
N LYS A 300 3.93 -4.62 20.08
CA LYS A 300 3.98 -5.80 20.97
C LYS A 300 2.59 -6.33 21.31
N ILE A 301 1.68 -5.43 21.68
CA ILE A 301 0.30 -5.79 22.03
C ILE A 301 -0.43 -6.32 20.79
N ASN A 302 -0.26 -5.66 19.65
CA ASN A 302 -0.86 -6.07 18.38
C ASN A 302 -0.43 -7.48 17.97
N LEU A 303 0.86 -7.78 18.09
CA LEU A 303 1.41 -9.10 17.82
C LEU A 303 0.82 -10.16 18.75
N ALA A 304 0.78 -9.89 20.05
CA ALA A 304 0.26 -10.83 21.04
C ALA A 304 -1.25 -11.12 20.87
N ILE A 305 -2.05 -10.09 20.52
CA ILE A 305 -3.51 -10.21 20.34
C ILE A 305 -3.87 -10.91 19.04
N ASN A 306 -3.17 -10.57 17.96
CA ASN A 306 -3.50 -11.05 16.62
C ASN A 306 -2.84 -12.37 16.25
N GLY A 307 -2.04 -12.94 17.12
CA GLY A 307 -1.39 -14.24 16.99
C GLY A 307 0.13 -14.10 16.98
N TYR A 308 0.73 -14.50 18.07
CA TYR A 308 2.16 -14.53 18.28
C TYR A 308 2.77 -15.70 17.51
N THR A 309 3.70 -15.40 16.63
CA THR A 309 4.64 -16.41 16.15
C THR A 309 5.92 -16.19 16.95
N ASP A 310 6.34 -17.13 17.77
CA ASP A 310 7.61 -17.01 18.48
C ASP A 310 8.79 -16.92 17.48
N THR A 311 9.91 -16.39 17.92
CA THR A 311 11.10 -16.21 17.07
C THR A 311 11.53 -17.52 16.41
N ASP A 312 11.40 -18.64 17.11
CA ASP A 312 11.81 -19.95 16.60
C ASP A 312 10.88 -20.40 15.45
N SER A 313 9.58 -20.19 15.56
CA SER A 313 8.64 -20.51 14.46
C SER A 313 8.81 -19.62 13.23
N ILE A 314 9.33 -18.38 13.38
CA ILE A 314 9.75 -17.55 12.24
C ILE A 314 11.01 -18.14 11.60
N LEU A 315 11.99 -18.54 12.41
CA LEU A 315 13.25 -19.12 11.92
C LEU A 315 13.03 -20.45 11.19
N GLU A 316 12.04 -21.25 11.60
CA GLU A 316 11.65 -22.49 10.92
C GLU A 316 11.18 -22.28 9.47
N LYS A 317 10.78 -21.05 9.09
CA LYS A 317 10.41 -20.72 7.70
C LYS A 317 11.61 -20.59 6.77
N PHE A 318 12.82 -20.65 7.30
CA PHE A 318 14.07 -20.60 6.55
C PHE A 318 14.75 -21.96 6.60
N SER A 319 15.25 -22.44 5.47
CA SER A 319 15.99 -23.71 5.37
C SER A 319 17.34 -23.48 4.72
N GLU A 320 18.38 -24.16 5.22
CA GLU A 320 19.71 -24.15 4.60
C GLU A 320 19.67 -24.76 3.18
N ASP A 321 18.78 -25.69 2.91
CA ASP A 321 18.57 -26.26 1.57
C ASP A 321 18.07 -25.20 0.57
N CYS A 322 17.44 -24.13 1.07
CA CYS A 322 16.94 -22.99 0.29
C CYS A 322 17.86 -21.76 0.40
N TYR A 323 19.15 -21.95 0.77
CA TYR A 323 20.14 -20.88 0.83
C TYR A 323 21.12 -20.97 -0.34
N PHE A 324 21.29 -19.86 -1.04
CA PHE A 324 22.30 -19.71 -2.10
C PHE A 324 23.24 -18.55 -1.75
N TYR A 325 24.56 -18.81 -1.89
CA TYR A 325 25.60 -17.79 -1.80
C TYR A 325 26.55 -17.91 -2.98
N GLY A 326 26.55 -16.92 -3.88
CA GLY A 326 27.36 -17.02 -5.09
C GLY A 326 27.37 -15.76 -5.94
N GLU A 327 27.90 -15.91 -7.16
CA GLU A 327 27.80 -14.91 -8.23
C GLU A 327 26.77 -15.42 -9.24
N VAL A 328 25.96 -14.51 -9.76
CA VAL A 328 25.02 -14.76 -10.84
C VAL A 328 25.15 -13.68 -11.88
N LYS A 329 24.72 -13.99 -13.08
CA LYS A 329 24.79 -13.10 -14.23
C LYS A 329 23.73 -11.96 -14.14
N ASP A 330 22.52 -12.32 -13.81
CA ASP A 330 21.38 -11.41 -13.83
C ASP A 330 20.24 -11.87 -12.88
N LYS A 331 19.16 -11.10 -12.91
CA LYS A 331 17.95 -11.36 -12.14
C LYS A 331 17.28 -12.69 -12.46
N GLU A 332 17.23 -13.07 -13.74
CA GLU A 332 16.59 -14.32 -14.16
C GLU A 332 17.31 -15.53 -13.58
N GLU A 333 18.66 -15.53 -13.61
CA GLU A 333 19.44 -16.64 -13.07
C GLU A 333 19.24 -16.83 -11.57
N ILE A 334 19.22 -15.76 -10.78
CA ILE A 334 18.98 -15.91 -9.33
C ILE A 334 17.55 -16.36 -9.05
N LEU A 335 16.54 -15.86 -9.77
CA LEU A 335 15.17 -16.32 -9.62
C LEU A 335 15.05 -17.82 -9.95
N ASP A 336 15.68 -18.27 -11.01
CA ASP A 336 15.71 -19.69 -11.39
C ASP A 336 16.32 -20.55 -10.28
N ILE A 337 17.45 -20.13 -9.69
CA ILE A 337 18.13 -20.88 -8.62
C ILE A 337 17.24 -20.98 -7.39
N ILE A 338 16.78 -19.87 -6.83
CA ILE A 338 16.05 -19.85 -5.57
C ILE A 338 14.65 -20.49 -5.70
N CYS A 339 14.00 -20.37 -6.87
CA CYS A 339 12.73 -21.02 -7.13
C CYS A 339 12.92 -22.55 -7.25
N ARG A 340 13.95 -23.04 -7.93
CA ARG A 340 14.24 -24.49 -8.04
C ARG A 340 14.53 -25.08 -6.68
N ASN A 341 15.34 -24.42 -5.83
CA ASN A 341 15.60 -24.88 -4.48
C ASN A 341 14.29 -25.02 -3.67
N ALA A 342 13.39 -24.02 -3.81
CA ALA A 342 12.09 -24.05 -3.15
C ALA A 342 11.17 -25.17 -3.71
N ILE A 343 11.11 -25.32 -5.03
CA ILE A 343 10.31 -26.38 -5.70
C ILE A 343 10.76 -27.76 -5.21
N GLU A 344 12.07 -28.02 -5.18
CA GLU A 344 12.63 -29.29 -4.73
C GLU A 344 12.35 -29.55 -3.25
N LYS A 345 12.59 -28.55 -2.38
CA LYS A 345 12.44 -28.66 -0.93
C LYS A 345 10.98 -28.84 -0.50
N TYR A 346 10.08 -28.01 -1.04
CA TYR A 346 8.68 -27.93 -0.62
C TYR A 346 7.73 -28.66 -1.58
N LYS A 347 8.29 -29.37 -2.59
CA LYS A 347 7.54 -30.17 -3.58
C LYS A 347 6.44 -29.38 -4.27
N LEU A 348 6.79 -28.15 -4.68
CA LEU A 348 5.88 -27.27 -5.37
C LEU A 348 5.73 -27.67 -6.84
N ASP A 349 4.65 -27.19 -7.46
CA ASP A 349 4.45 -27.30 -8.91
C ASP A 349 5.50 -26.48 -9.66
N ASP A 350 5.95 -26.96 -10.83
CA ASP A 350 6.89 -26.23 -11.71
C ASP A 350 6.35 -24.88 -12.17
N GLU A 351 5.03 -24.65 -12.13
CA GLU A 351 4.38 -23.38 -12.40
C GLU A 351 4.81 -22.27 -11.42
N PHE A 352 5.33 -22.62 -10.24
CA PHE A 352 5.76 -21.66 -9.22
C PHE A 352 6.74 -20.62 -9.75
N LEU A 353 7.74 -21.06 -10.52
CA LEU A 353 8.72 -20.13 -11.14
C LEU A 353 8.05 -19.14 -12.08
N GLU A 354 7.11 -19.59 -12.90
CA GLU A 354 6.40 -18.74 -13.85
C GLU A 354 5.49 -17.73 -13.12
N VAL A 355 4.86 -18.13 -12.02
CA VAL A 355 4.05 -17.24 -11.16
C VAL A 355 4.91 -16.14 -10.55
N ILE A 356 6.11 -16.45 -10.06
CA ILE A 356 7.06 -15.46 -9.52
C ILE A 356 7.50 -14.49 -10.62
N LYS A 357 7.88 -14.98 -11.80
CA LYS A 357 8.29 -14.15 -12.94
C LYS A 357 7.17 -13.24 -13.42
N ALA A 358 5.95 -13.77 -13.52
CA ALA A 358 4.78 -12.99 -13.92
C ALA A 358 4.48 -11.85 -12.93
N ARG A 359 4.57 -12.14 -11.62
CA ARG A 359 4.41 -11.10 -10.57
C ARG A 359 5.49 -10.02 -10.68
N GLU A 360 6.72 -10.41 -10.92
CA GLU A 360 7.86 -9.50 -11.03
C GLU A 360 7.80 -8.60 -12.27
N GLN A 361 7.10 -9.03 -13.33
CA GLN A 361 6.84 -8.21 -14.53
C GLN A 361 5.80 -7.10 -14.28
N ILE A 362 4.90 -7.26 -13.32
CA ILE A 362 3.87 -6.25 -13.02
C ILE A 362 4.51 -5.06 -12.31
N THR A 363 5.31 -5.32 -11.28
CA THR A 363 6.03 -4.29 -10.53
C THR A 363 7.24 -4.91 -9.83
N SER A 364 8.35 -4.17 -9.77
CA SER A 364 9.58 -4.61 -9.12
C SER A 364 9.35 -5.01 -7.67
N SER A 365 9.91 -6.13 -7.25
CA SER A 365 9.92 -6.57 -5.85
C SER A 365 11.08 -5.97 -5.04
N TYR A 366 11.75 -4.94 -5.53
CA TYR A 366 12.73 -4.21 -4.73
C TYR A 366 12.09 -3.61 -3.48
N PHE A 367 12.71 -3.83 -2.33
CA PHE A 367 12.19 -3.48 -1.01
C PHE A 367 13.08 -2.50 -0.22
N GLY A 368 14.16 -2.00 -0.83
CA GLY A 368 15.13 -1.13 -0.17
C GLY A 368 16.39 -1.88 0.27
N ASN A 369 17.40 -1.16 0.74
CA ASN A 369 18.65 -1.68 1.33
C ASN A 369 19.33 -2.78 0.51
N CYS A 370 19.29 -2.69 -0.83
CA CYS A 370 19.80 -3.71 -1.75
C CYS A 370 19.13 -5.09 -1.60
N ILE A 371 17.87 -5.14 -1.16
CA ILE A 371 17.07 -6.35 -0.99
C ILE A 371 15.92 -6.35 -1.99
N ALA A 372 15.68 -7.49 -2.62
CA ALA A 372 14.43 -7.80 -3.31
C ALA A 372 13.69 -8.93 -2.59
N VAL A 373 12.36 -8.83 -2.57
CA VAL A 373 11.49 -9.83 -1.98
C VAL A 373 10.49 -10.33 -3.03
N PRO A 374 10.94 -11.15 -4.01
CA PRO A 374 10.04 -11.78 -4.95
C PRO A 374 9.08 -12.74 -4.22
N HIS A 375 7.82 -12.75 -4.66
CA HIS A 375 6.77 -13.57 -4.06
C HIS A 375 5.62 -13.74 -5.07
N PRO A 376 4.78 -14.80 -4.95
CA PRO A 376 3.56 -14.91 -5.71
C PRO A 376 2.59 -13.77 -5.37
N LEU A 377 1.82 -13.26 -6.33
CA LEU A 377 0.83 -12.20 -6.07
C LEU A 377 -0.24 -12.63 -5.07
N THR A 378 -0.55 -13.91 -5.03
CA THR A 378 -1.51 -14.51 -4.08
C THR A 378 -0.88 -15.73 -3.43
N PRO A 379 -1.29 -16.14 -2.21
CA PRO A 379 -0.77 -17.34 -1.56
C PRO A 379 -0.76 -18.56 -2.48
N PHE A 380 0.37 -19.25 -2.54
CA PHE A 380 0.58 -20.34 -3.51
C PHE A 380 0.88 -21.69 -2.86
N SER A 381 1.62 -21.72 -1.77
CA SER A 381 2.12 -22.95 -1.11
C SER A 381 1.22 -23.45 0.02
N ASP A 382 1.41 -24.67 0.45
CA ASP A 382 0.70 -25.27 1.59
C ASP A 382 1.36 -24.94 2.94
N GLU A 383 2.53 -24.30 2.91
CA GLU A 383 3.24 -23.77 4.08
C GLU A 383 3.96 -22.45 3.73
N THR A 384 4.20 -21.60 4.74
CA THR A 384 4.99 -20.37 4.58
C THR A 384 6.48 -20.71 4.62
N PHE A 385 7.25 -20.22 3.64
CA PHE A 385 8.70 -20.40 3.60
C PHE A 385 9.44 -19.24 2.94
N VAL A 386 10.77 -19.21 3.13
CA VAL A 386 11.70 -18.30 2.45
C VAL A 386 12.83 -19.06 1.79
N SER A 387 13.08 -18.78 0.51
CA SER A 387 14.31 -19.18 -0.18
C SER A 387 15.21 -17.96 -0.34
N LEU A 388 16.44 -18.05 0.17
CA LEU A 388 17.35 -16.91 0.35
C LEU A 388 18.53 -16.98 -0.62
N GLY A 389 18.64 -15.98 -1.50
CA GLY A 389 19.80 -15.76 -2.35
C GLY A 389 20.65 -14.59 -1.88
N VAL A 390 21.94 -14.84 -1.61
CA VAL A 390 22.92 -13.81 -1.24
C VAL A 390 24.01 -13.74 -2.30
N LEU A 391 24.20 -12.54 -2.85
CA LEU A 391 25.10 -12.34 -3.96
C LEU A 391 26.44 -11.78 -3.51
N LYS A 392 27.53 -12.32 -4.04
CA LYS A 392 28.88 -11.76 -3.84
C LYS A 392 29.02 -10.38 -4.42
N LYS A 393 28.38 -10.12 -5.57
CA LYS A 393 28.33 -8.81 -6.24
C LYS A 393 26.86 -8.43 -6.47
N PRO A 394 26.50 -7.15 -6.27
CA PRO A 394 25.16 -6.68 -6.59
C PRO A 394 24.85 -6.85 -8.09
N ILE A 395 23.60 -7.17 -8.42
CA ILE A 395 23.08 -7.22 -9.79
C ILE A 395 22.00 -6.16 -9.99
N ALA A 396 21.78 -5.71 -11.21
CA ALA A 396 20.65 -4.85 -11.55
C ALA A 396 19.34 -5.63 -11.39
N TRP A 397 18.44 -5.12 -10.53
CA TRP A 397 17.13 -5.71 -10.31
C TRP A 397 16.04 -5.09 -11.18
N ASP A 398 16.10 -3.77 -11.26
CA ASP A 398 15.30 -2.96 -12.15
C ASP A 398 16.13 -1.78 -12.71
N LYS A 399 15.47 -0.83 -13.40
CA LYS A 399 16.16 0.30 -14.05
C LYS A 399 16.93 1.20 -13.06
N ASN A 400 16.54 1.22 -11.81
CA ASN A 400 17.01 2.18 -10.80
C ASN A 400 17.74 1.53 -9.63
N HIS A 401 17.61 0.21 -9.43
CA HIS A 401 18.04 -0.43 -8.21
C HIS A 401 18.91 -1.67 -8.47
N ASN A 402 19.95 -1.79 -7.64
CA ASN A 402 20.78 -2.99 -7.55
C ASN A 402 20.41 -3.78 -6.29
N VAL A 403 20.52 -5.10 -6.36
CA VAL A 403 20.16 -6.04 -5.28
C VAL A 403 21.34 -6.93 -4.96
N ARG A 404 21.53 -7.19 -3.68
CA ARG A 404 22.54 -8.11 -3.14
C ARG A 404 21.92 -9.27 -2.36
N VAL A 405 20.69 -9.11 -1.86
CA VAL A 405 19.93 -10.17 -1.20
C VAL A 405 18.59 -10.32 -1.91
N VAL A 406 18.24 -11.56 -2.19
CA VAL A 406 16.94 -11.93 -2.78
C VAL A 406 16.24 -12.89 -1.82
N MET A 407 15.10 -12.50 -1.28
CA MET A 407 14.32 -13.26 -0.32
C MET A 407 13.00 -13.67 -0.98
N LEU A 408 13.01 -14.83 -1.63
CA LEU A 408 11.77 -15.38 -2.21
C LEU A 408 10.88 -15.87 -1.08
N VAL A 409 9.73 -15.22 -0.92
CA VAL A 409 8.73 -15.52 0.11
C VAL A 409 7.52 -16.19 -0.52
N SER A 410 7.04 -17.27 0.06
CA SER A 410 5.72 -17.84 -0.25
C SER A 410 4.90 -17.96 1.03
N ILE A 411 3.68 -17.45 0.96
CA ILE A 411 2.73 -17.46 2.08
C ILE A 411 1.77 -18.64 1.90
N GLU A 412 1.48 -19.32 3.00
CA GLU A 412 0.55 -20.44 3.08
C GLU A 412 -0.85 -20.05 2.61
N LYS A 413 -1.45 -20.90 1.76
CA LYS A 413 -2.84 -20.77 1.30
C LYS A 413 -3.83 -20.93 2.45
N ASN A 414 -4.96 -20.25 2.35
CA ASN A 414 -6.10 -20.40 3.25
C ASN A 414 -5.79 -20.14 4.74
N ASN A 415 -4.66 -19.51 5.05
CA ASN A 415 -4.26 -19.16 6.41
C ASN A 415 -4.07 -17.64 6.55
N PRO A 416 -5.09 -16.89 7.02
CA PRO A 416 -4.96 -15.44 7.18
C PRO A 416 -3.86 -15.04 8.17
N LYS A 417 -3.52 -15.89 9.14
CA LYS A 417 -2.45 -15.60 10.10
C LYS A 417 -1.05 -15.64 9.46
N ALA A 418 -0.90 -16.41 8.38
CA ALA A 418 0.38 -16.50 7.68
C ALA A 418 0.85 -15.14 7.11
N PHE A 419 -0.06 -14.21 6.84
CA PHE A 419 0.29 -12.88 6.36
C PHE A 419 1.03 -12.01 7.40
N GLN A 420 0.98 -12.37 8.69
CA GLN A 420 1.77 -11.70 9.71
C GLN A 420 3.28 -11.85 9.45
N PHE A 421 3.69 -12.86 8.69
CA PHE A 421 5.07 -13.05 8.28
C PHE A 421 5.64 -11.84 7.53
N TRP A 422 4.80 -11.09 6.80
CA TRP A 422 5.20 -9.85 6.13
C TRP A 422 5.69 -8.77 7.08
N TYR A 423 5.12 -8.69 8.28
CA TYR A 423 5.57 -7.75 9.29
C TYR A 423 7.01 -8.03 9.69
N TYR A 424 7.33 -9.27 10.03
CA TYR A 424 8.69 -9.66 10.43
C TYR A 424 9.71 -9.43 9.32
N MET A 425 9.32 -9.73 8.08
CA MET A 425 10.19 -9.49 6.93
C MET A 425 10.44 -8.00 6.70
N SER A 426 9.43 -7.14 6.84
CA SER A 426 9.57 -5.71 6.67
C SER A 426 10.48 -5.08 7.73
N THR A 427 10.41 -5.55 8.97
CA THR A 427 11.28 -5.12 10.08
C THR A 427 12.74 -5.45 9.81
N PHE A 428 13.02 -6.69 9.44
CA PHE A 428 14.38 -7.12 9.08
C PHE A 428 14.96 -6.31 7.91
N VAL A 429 14.20 -6.13 6.83
CA VAL A 429 14.65 -5.40 5.63
C VAL A 429 14.98 -3.93 5.92
N ARG A 430 14.31 -3.29 6.88
CA ARG A 430 14.56 -1.89 7.26
C ARG A 430 15.80 -1.69 8.12
N ASN A 431 16.35 -2.73 8.73
CA ASN A 431 17.49 -2.61 9.63
C ASN A 431 18.83 -2.61 8.88
N GLU A 432 19.25 -1.44 8.41
CA GLU A 432 20.47 -1.27 7.62
C GLU A 432 21.73 -1.71 8.36
N GLU A 433 21.85 -1.43 9.65
CA GLU A 433 23.05 -1.77 10.45
C GLU A 433 23.26 -3.29 10.51
N LEU A 434 22.20 -4.06 10.77
CA LEU A 434 22.23 -5.52 10.80
C LEU A 434 22.60 -6.10 9.43
N LEU A 435 22.06 -5.54 8.37
CA LEU A 435 22.36 -5.96 7.00
C LEU A 435 23.83 -5.71 6.64
N GLN A 436 24.40 -4.53 6.98
CA GLN A 436 25.80 -4.24 6.77
C GLN A 436 26.72 -5.21 7.56
N ASN A 437 26.32 -5.59 8.76
CA ASN A 437 27.02 -6.59 9.54
C ASN A 437 26.95 -7.99 8.91
N PHE A 438 25.79 -8.38 8.36
CA PHE A 438 25.61 -9.62 7.61
C PHE A 438 26.54 -9.70 6.39
N PHE A 439 26.66 -8.61 5.62
CA PHE A 439 27.46 -8.57 4.40
C PHE A 439 28.96 -8.74 4.60
N LYS A 440 29.48 -8.58 5.82
CA LYS A 440 30.90 -8.79 6.13
C LYS A 440 31.29 -10.27 6.04
N LYS A 441 30.39 -11.18 6.42
CA LYS A 441 30.63 -12.62 6.42
C LYS A 441 29.33 -13.41 6.21
N PRO A 442 28.77 -13.42 4.97
CA PRO A 442 27.50 -14.04 4.70
C PRO A 442 27.56 -15.57 4.84
N SER A 443 26.64 -16.12 5.61
CA SER A 443 26.35 -17.56 5.71
C SER A 443 24.92 -17.74 6.20
N PHE A 444 24.34 -18.92 6.02
CA PHE A 444 23.00 -19.23 6.52
C PHE A 444 22.91 -19.07 8.04
N LEU A 445 23.87 -19.64 8.77
CA LEU A 445 23.92 -19.51 10.23
C LEU A 445 23.98 -18.05 10.67
N ARG A 446 24.85 -17.24 10.00
CA ARG A 446 24.95 -15.81 10.32
C ARG A 446 23.67 -15.04 10.01
N PHE A 447 22.97 -15.41 8.96
CA PHE A 447 21.66 -14.84 8.62
C PHE A 447 20.63 -15.10 9.72
N THR A 448 20.50 -16.36 10.17
CA THR A 448 19.56 -16.73 11.23
C THR A 448 19.88 -16.08 12.57
N GLU A 449 21.17 -15.95 12.94
CA GLU A 449 21.60 -15.21 14.13
C GLU A 449 21.16 -13.73 14.07
N ILE A 450 21.40 -13.06 12.92
CA ILE A 450 21.08 -11.64 12.74
C ILE A 450 19.56 -11.42 12.68
N LEU A 451 18.83 -12.33 12.03
CA LEU A 451 17.38 -12.30 12.01
C LEU A 451 16.82 -12.45 13.43
N LYS A 452 17.36 -13.37 14.23
CA LYS A 452 16.99 -13.55 15.63
C LYS A 452 17.23 -12.27 16.43
N ILE A 453 18.39 -11.63 16.30
CA ILE A 453 18.71 -10.36 16.96
C ILE A 453 17.75 -9.24 16.50
N SER A 454 17.37 -9.20 15.22
CA SER A 454 16.41 -8.22 14.71
C SER A 454 15.04 -8.39 15.35
N LEU A 455 14.57 -9.62 15.44
CA LEU A 455 13.29 -9.95 16.05
C LEU A 455 13.28 -9.68 17.56
N GLU A 456 14.39 -10.00 18.27
CA GLU A 456 14.52 -9.80 19.72
C GLU A 456 14.67 -8.31 20.06
N LYS A 457 15.38 -7.51 19.24
CA LYS A 457 15.55 -6.05 19.48
C LYS A 457 14.27 -5.23 19.29
N ASP A 458 13.33 -5.72 18.50
CA ASP A 458 12.00 -5.11 18.38
C ASP A 458 11.12 -5.43 19.61
N PHE A 459 11.55 -6.41 20.44
CA PHE A 459 10.87 -6.80 21.68
C PHE A 459 11.48 -6.16 22.95
N ASP A 460 12.67 -5.54 22.88
CA ASP A 460 13.31 -4.77 23.96
C ASP A 460 13.01 -3.25 23.83
#